data_75fd5b408e81320423f8691079e318f4
#
_entry.id   75fd5b408e81320423f8691079e318f4
#
_cell.length_a   1.000
_cell.length_b   1.000
_cell.length_c   1.000
_cell.angle_alpha   90.00
_cell.angle_beta   90.00
_cell.angle_gamma   90.00
#
_symmetry.space_group_name_H-M   'P 1'
#
loop_
_entity.id
_entity.type
_entity.pdbx_description
1 polymer ?
#
loop_
_entity_poly.entity_id
_entity_poly.type
_entity_poly.pdbx_seq_one_letter_code
_entity_poly.pdbx_strand_id
1 'polypeptide(L)'
;MQFWRNRPMNRPGFWHTLNTWGLLIAGTALYAFGLQFFIIPNLLMEGGVTGVAVLLNYALNWPVSITSLVINLPLFALGWRQLGKGAMVYTFAGTVLLSVFLWVMERLVERGWLVPFRSEHDFILVVLYAGVTLGMGLGLVFRAGGTTGGVDIIARILHRMRGWSMGQIILSLDVIILGVSLLFIPKEKVLYTIVSVFIASRIIDYIQEGAYAAKAFTILSSDPEQLARRITRVLDRGVTLMPAVGAFSGENKTVIYCVVGRFEIGKLKSLVRQHDRRAFIVISDVHDVLGEGFRNE
;
A
#
# COMPACT_ATOMS: atom_id res chain seq x y z
N MET A 1 -34.60 1.58 13.60
CA MET A 1 -33.23 2.09 13.87
C MET A 1 -32.57 1.46 15.11
N GLN A 2 -32.78 0.16 15.41
CA GLN A 2 -32.22 -0.50 16.60
C GLN A 2 -31.48 -1.82 16.31
N PHE A 3 -31.28 -2.19 15.06
CA PHE A 3 -30.69 -3.51 14.68
C PHE A 3 -29.14 -3.56 14.64
N TRP A 4 -28.44 -2.43 14.84
CA TRP A 4 -26.97 -2.35 14.70
C TRP A 4 -26.17 -2.39 16.01
N ARG A 5 -26.83 -2.63 17.16
CA ARG A 5 -26.20 -2.39 18.47
C ARG A 5 -25.55 -3.60 19.15
N ASN A 6 -25.72 -4.81 18.67
CA ASN A 6 -25.23 -6.03 19.34
C ASN A 6 -24.64 -7.04 18.34
N ARG A 7 -23.58 -6.66 17.59
CA ARG A 7 -22.71 -7.71 17.07
C ARG A 7 -21.55 -7.91 18.04
N PRO A 8 -21.31 -9.15 18.54
CA PRO A 8 -20.11 -9.46 19.29
C PRO A 8 -18.91 -9.13 18.40
N MET A 9 -17.95 -8.35 18.92
CA MET A 9 -16.65 -8.20 18.27
C MET A 9 -16.02 -9.59 18.14
N ASN A 10 -16.13 -10.20 16.98
CA ASN A 10 -15.43 -11.43 16.67
C ASN A 10 -13.93 -11.16 16.89
N ARG A 11 -13.33 -11.82 17.88
CA ARG A 11 -11.89 -11.83 18.06
C ARG A 11 -11.31 -12.35 16.75
N PRO A 12 -10.32 -11.67 16.14
CA PRO A 12 -9.72 -12.14 14.90
C PRO A 12 -9.30 -13.60 15.09
N GLY A 13 -9.70 -14.47 14.17
CA GLY A 13 -9.38 -15.88 14.26
C GLY A 13 -7.87 -16.10 14.32
N PHE A 14 -7.40 -17.17 14.94
CA PHE A 14 -5.98 -17.54 15.08
C PHE A 14 -5.20 -17.38 13.77
N TRP A 15 -5.75 -17.83 12.66
CA TRP A 15 -5.16 -17.71 11.32
C TRP A 15 -4.98 -16.27 10.85
N HIS A 16 -5.90 -15.39 11.18
CA HIS A 16 -5.80 -13.97 10.84
C HIS A 16 -4.65 -13.32 11.61
N THR A 17 -4.55 -13.60 12.90
CA THR A 17 -3.45 -13.10 13.73
C THR A 17 -2.09 -13.61 13.26
N LEU A 18 -1.99 -14.90 12.93
CA LEU A 18 -0.75 -15.50 12.42
C LEU A 18 -0.31 -14.86 11.08
N ASN A 19 -1.25 -14.65 10.17
CA ASN A 19 -0.97 -13.97 8.89
C ASN A 19 -0.49 -12.53 9.10
N THR A 20 -1.12 -11.79 10.01
CA THR A 20 -0.74 -10.41 10.34
C THR A 20 0.71 -10.32 10.85
N TRP A 21 1.09 -11.18 11.78
CA TRP A 21 2.46 -11.25 12.29
C TRP A 21 3.45 -11.71 11.23
N GLY A 22 3.08 -12.67 10.40
CA GLY A 22 3.89 -13.14 9.27
C GLY A 22 4.20 -12.01 8.27
N LEU A 23 3.19 -11.21 7.91
CA LEU A 23 3.35 -10.04 7.04
C LEU A 23 4.24 -8.97 7.68
N LEU A 24 4.08 -8.72 8.99
CA LEU A 24 4.88 -7.74 9.70
C LEU A 24 6.36 -8.13 9.74
N ILE A 25 6.66 -9.40 10.06
CA ILE A 25 8.03 -9.94 10.12
C ILE A 25 8.65 -9.93 8.72
N ALA A 26 7.97 -10.46 7.72
CA ALA A 26 8.48 -10.51 6.35
C ALA A 26 8.69 -9.10 5.78
N GLY A 27 7.74 -8.18 6.03
CA GLY A 27 7.83 -6.80 5.57
C GLY A 27 9.00 -6.04 6.18
N THR A 28 9.18 -6.12 7.51
CA THR A 28 10.30 -5.46 8.20
C THR A 28 11.66 -6.05 7.84
N ALA A 29 11.75 -7.37 7.63
CA ALA A 29 12.98 -8.03 7.18
C ALA A 29 13.36 -7.59 5.77
N LEU A 30 12.39 -7.57 4.84
CA LEU A 30 12.59 -7.14 3.46
C LEU A 30 13.00 -5.66 3.37
N TYR A 31 12.38 -4.82 4.19
CA TYR A 31 12.69 -3.40 4.27
C TYR A 31 14.11 -3.16 4.81
N ALA A 32 14.50 -3.85 5.91
CA ALA A 32 15.85 -3.78 6.46
C ALA A 32 16.90 -4.27 5.45
N PHE A 33 16.59 -5.33 4.70
CA PHE A 33 17.44 -5.81 3.61
C PHE A 33 17.61 -4.74 2.53
N GLY A 34 16.52 -4.12 2.07
CA GLY A 34 16.57 -3.05 1.06
C GLY A 34 17.46 -1.88 1.48
N LEU A 35 17.37 -1.46 2.74
CA LEU A 35 18.19 -0.39 3.30
C LEU A 35 19.68 -0.76 3.32
N GLN A 36 20.05 -1.92 3.89
CA GLN A 36 21.43 -2.33 4.06
C GLN A 36 22.09 -2.80 2.76
N PHE A 37 21.30 -3.31 1.82
CA PHE A 37 21.83 -3.87 0.59
C PHE A 37 21.90 -2.86 -0.56
N PHE A 38 20.91 -1.95 -0.68
CA PHE A 38 20.83 -1.00 -1.78
C PHE A 38 21.04 0.46 -1.39
N ILE A 39 20.45 0.93 -0.28
CA ILE A 39 20.41 2.36 0.07
C ILE A 39 21.73 2.82 0.66
N ILE A 40 22.09 2.28 1.83
CA ILE A 40 23.26 2.72 2.60
C ILE A 40 24.57 2.60 1.82
N PRO A 41 24.86 1.47 1.12
CA PRO A 41 26.12 1.29 0.42
C PRO A 41 26.30 2.22 -0.79
N ASN A 42 25.21 2.71 -1.36
CA ASN A 42 25.21 3.57 -2.55
C ASN A 42 25.03 5.06 -2.21
N LEU A 43 25.05 5.42 -0.92
CA LEU A 43 24.81 6.80 -0.45
C LEU A 43 23.49 7.38 -0.98
N LEU A 44 22.49 6.51 -1.14
CA LEU A 44 21.12 6.92 -1.43
C LEU A 44 20.45 7.32 -0.12
N MET A 45 19.44 8.16 -0.24
CA MET A 45 18.62 8.54 0.89
C MET A 45 17.32 7.77 0.92
N GLU A 46 16.72 7.79 2.05
CA GLU A 46 15.34 7.41 2.25
C GLU A 46 14.58 8.60 2.81
N GLY A 47 13.28 8.54 2.70
CA GLY A 47 12.41 9.50 3.36
C GLY A 47 12.19 9.20 4.84
N GLY A 48 11.39 10.01 5.46
CA GLY A 48 10.92 9.78 6.81
C GLY A 48 11.99 9.86 7.89
N VAL A 49 11.65 9.32 9.06
CA VAL A 49 12.56 9.26 10.22
C VAL A 49 13.73 8.32 9.96
N THR A 50 13.51 7.25 9.21
CA THR A 50 14.61 6.35 8.81
C THR A 50 15.61 7.09 7.94
N GLY A 51 15.15 7.98 7.05
CA GLY A 51 16.03 8.87 6.26
C GLY A 51 16.85 9.80 7.14
N VAL A 52 16.26 10.37 8.19
CA VAL A 52 17.01 11.16 9.17
C VAL A 52 18.06 10.29 9.89
N ALA A 53 17.72 9.04 10.25
CA ALA A 53 18.66 8.12 10.87
C ALA A 53 19.80 7.74 9.91
N VAL A 54 19.53 7.56 8.62
CA VAL A 54 20.54 7.32 7.58
C VAL A 54 21.44 8.56 7.40
N LEU A 55 20.89 9.77 7.41
CA LEU A 55 21.65 11.02 7.38
C LEU A 55 22.62 11.13 8.56
N LEU A 56 22.13 10.81 9.75
CA LEU A 56 22.98 10.80 10.97
C LEU A 56 24.06 9.70 10.89
N ASN A 57 23.77 8.58 10.25
CA ASN A 57 24.77 7.56 9.99
C ASN A 57 25.89 8.08 9.08
N TYR A 58 25.53 8.80 7.99
CA TYR A 58 26.54 9.39 7.09
C TYR A 58 27.37 10.51 7.75
N ALA A 59 26.72 11.32 8.61
CA ALA A 59 27.37 12.46 9.24
C ALA A 59 28.19 12.10 10.50
N LEU A 60 27.69 11.16 11.31
CA LEU A 60 28.18 10.88 12.66
C LEU A 60 28.57 9.40 12.89
N ASN A 61 28.40 8.54 11.87
CA ASN A 61 28.58 7.09 11.96
C ASN A 61 27.70 6.43 13.05
N TRP A 62 26.57 7.02 13.37
CA TRP A 62 25.62 6.42 14.31
C TRP A 62 24.88 5.24 13.65
N PRO A 63 24.70 4.10 14.37
CA PRO A 63 23.99 2.96 13.81
C PRO A 63 22.55 3.32 13.54
N VAL A 64 22.07 3.07 12.29
CA VAL A 64 20.70 3.38 11.84
C VAL A 64 19.68 2.66 12.72
N SER A 65 19.99 1.44 13.15
CA SER A 65 19.14 0.62 14.02
C SER A 65 18.76 1.31 15.33
N ILE A 66 19.74 1.87 16.04
CA ILE A 66 19.53 2.54 17.34
C ILE A 66 18.92 3.93 17.11
N THR A 67 19.47 4.68 16.18
CA THR A 67 19.04 6.06 15.88
C THR A 67 17.57 6.11 15.48
N SER A 68 17.15 5.21 14.59
CA SER A 68 15.76 5.12 14.19
C SER A 68 14.82 4.81 15.36
N LEU A 69 15.23 3.90 16.26
CA LEU A 69 14.44 3.55 17.44
C LEU A 69 14.26 4.75 18.38
N VAL A 70 15.35 5.47 18.67
CA VAL A 70 15.33 6.62 19.60
C VAL A 70 14.45 7.77 19.08
N ILE A 71 14.59 8.12 17.79
CA ILE A 71 13.80 9.19 17.18
C ILE A 71 12.30 8.82 17.15
N ASN A 72 11.96 7.53 17.11
CA ASN A 72 10.57 7.09 17.10
C ASN A 72 9.86 7.22 18.46
N LEU A 73 10.58 7.31 19.57
CA LEU A 73 9.96 7.38 20.91
C LEU A 73 8.90 8.50 21.05
N PRO A 74 9.18 9.77 20.69
CA PRO A 74 8.16 10.83 20.77
C PRO A 74 6.99 10.61 19.80
N LEU A 75 7.24 10.00 18.62
CA LEU A 75 6.22 9.73 17.63
C LEU A 75 5.25 8.64 18.08
N PHE A 76 5.72 7.68 18.89
CA PHE A 76 4.83 6.70 19.51
C PHE A 76 3.83 7.35 20.47
N ALA A 77 4.25 8.34 21.26
CA ALA A 77 3.34 9.05 22.15
C ALA A 77 2.21 9.76 21.37
N LEU A 78 2.55 10.35 20.22
CA LEU A 78 1.59 10.98 19.32
C LEU A 78 0.65 9.93 18.69
N GLY A 79 1.19 8.86 18.16
CA GLY A 79 0.44 7.78 17.52
C GLY A 79 -0.53 7.07 18.48
N TRP A 80 -0.12 6.89 19.73
CA TRP A 80 -0.96 6.27 20.77
C TRP A 80 -2.28 7.00 20.98
N ARG A 81 -2.26 8.33 20.91
CA ARG A 81 -3.45 9.17 21.05
C ARG A 81 -4.38 9.11 19.82
N GLN A 82 -3.82 8.99 18.62
CA GLN A 82 -4.56 9.17 17.36
C GLN A 82 -5.00 7.84 16.70
N LEU A 83 -4.17 6.79 16.75
CA LEU A 83 -4.42 5.54 16.04
C LEU A 83 -5.07 4.45 16.90
N GLY A 84 -5.06 4.63 18.22
CA GLY A 84 -5.62 3.66 19.17
C GLY A 84 -4.66 2.49 19.47
N LYS A 85 -5.00 1.75 20.57
CA LYS A 85 -4.10 0.72 21.15
C LYS A 85 -3.72 -0.41 20.16
N GLY A 86 -4.69 -0.89 19.38
CA GLY A 86 -4.45 -2.02 18.46
C GLY A 86 -3.42 -1.72 17.38
N ALA A 87 -3.58 -0.61 16.66
CA ALA A 87 -2.65 -0.19 15.61
C ALA A 87 -1.26 0.14 16.19
N MET A 88 -1.21 0.70 17.39
CA MET A 88 0.05 1.05 18.04
C MET A 88 0.85 -0.16 18.51
N VAL A 89 0.22 -1.27 18.89
CA VAL A 89 0.92 -2.52 19.21
C VAL A 89 1.67 -3.04 17.97
N TYR A 90 1.02 -3.10 16.81
CA TYR A 90 1.67 -3.51 15.57
C TYR A 90 2.74 -2.52 15.10
N THR A 91 2.52 -1.22 15.31
CA THR A 91 3.51 -0.18 15.00
C THR A 91 4.74 -0.30 15.90
N PHE A 92 4.57 -0.45 17.19
CA PHE A 92 5.68 -0.67 18.12
C PHE A 92 6.45 -1.94 17.77
N ALA A 93 5.74 -3.05 17.55
CA ALA A 93 6.35 -4.31 17.14
C ALA A 93 7.08 -4.18 15.80
N GLY A 94 6.50 -3.49 14.81
CA GLY A 94 7.13 -3.24 13.51
C GLY A 94 8.43 -2.45 13.62
N THR A 95 8.44 -1.39 14.46
CA THR A 95 9.66 -0.59 14.68
C THR A 95 10.74 -1.38 15.40
N VAL A 96 10.38 -2.17 16.42
CA VAL A 96 11.34 -3.03 17.14
C VAL A 96 11.89 -4.11 16.20
N LEU A 97 11.02 -4.79 15.44
CA LEU A 97 11.44 -5.79 14.45
C LEU A 97 12.36 -5.19 13.39
N LEU A 98 12.02 -4.01 12.88
CA LEU A 98 12.89 -3.31 11.93
C LEU A 98 14.27 -3.03 12.52
N SER A 99 14.32 -2.50 13.74
CA SER A 99 15.60 -2.23 14.42
C SER A 99 16.43 -3.50 14.62
N VAL A 100 15.77 -4.62 14.98
CA VAL A 100 16.44 -5.91 15.11
C VAL A 100 16.96 -6.41 13.76
N PHE A 101 16.15 -6.36 12.70
CA PHE A 101 16.59 -6.79 11.37
C PHE A 101 17.67 -5.89 10.79
N LEU A 102 17.62 -4.57 11.02
CA LEU A 102 18.70 -3.66 10.63
C LEU A 102 20.00 -4.06 11.35
N TRP A 103 19.95 -4.28 12.66
CA TRP A 103 21.11 -4.71 13.42
C TRP A 103 21.67 -6.06 12.92
N VAL A 104 20.80 -7.02 12.62
CA VAL A 104 21.23 -8.31 12.04
C VAL A 104 21.91 -8.10 10.70
N MET A 105 21.31 -7.29 9.81
CA MET A 105 21.88 -7.01 8.49
C MET A 105 23.20 -6.24 8.59
N GLU A 106 23.32 -5.26 9.49
CA GLU A 106 24.58 -4.56 9.80
C GLU A 106 25.67 -5.59 10.17
N ARG A 107 25.37 -6.55 11.07
CA ARG A 107 26.33 -7.58 11.47
C ARG A 107 26.70 -8.56 10.35
N LEU A 108 25.75 -8.90 9.48
CA LEU A 108 26.02 -9.76 8.33
C LEU A 108 26.94 -9.08 7.31
N VAL A 109 26.76 -7.77 7.11
CA VAL A 109 27.63 -6.96 6.23
C VAL A 109 29.02 -6.80 6.85
N GLU A 110 29.14 -6.48 8.14
CA GLU A 110 30.42 -6.35 8.85
C GLU A 110 31.24 -7.65 8.82
N ARG A 111 30.58 -8.82 8.89
CA ARG A 111 31.24 -10.14 8.84
C ARG A 111 31.55 -10.61 7.40
N GLY A 112 31.17 -9.83 6.40
CA GLY A 112 31.34 -10.20 4.99
C GLY A 112 30.43 -11.33 4.49
N TRP A 113 29.42 -11.73 5.27
CA TRP A 113 28.45 -12.76 4.86
C TRP A 113 27.42 -12.22 3.87
N LEU A 114 27.14 -10.92 3.94
CA LEU A 114 26.32 -10.20 3.00
C LEU A 114 27.17 -9.13 2.33
N VAL A 115 27.39 -9.26 1.04
CA VAL A 115 28.11 -8.27 0.24
C VAL A 115 27.09 -7.31 -0.36
N PRO A 116 27.05 -6.04 0.10
CA PRO A 116 26.09 -5.07 -0.42
C PRO A 116 26.28 -4.80 -1.92
N PHE A 117 25.19 -4.58 -2.60
CA PHE A 117 25.24 -4.25 -4.03
C PHE A 117 25.67 -2.79 -4.20
N ARG A 118 26.90 -2.60 -4.67
CA ARG A 118 27.44 -1.29 -5.05
C ARG A 118 27.56 -1.22 -6.56
N SER A 119 27.05 -0.18 -7.16
CA SER A 119 27.21 0.07 -8.60
C SER A 119 27.82 1.43 -8.82
N GLU A 120 28.90 1.47 -9.57
CA GLU A 120 29.53 2.72 -10.00
C GLU A 120 28.94 3.24 -11.31
N HIS A 121 28.38 2.35 -12.13
CA HIS A 121 27.91 2.66 -13.48
C HIS A 121 26.40 2.54 -13.68
N ASP A 122 25.73 1.63 -12.96
CA ASP A 122 24.31 1.32 -13.17
C ASP A 122 23.41 1.68 -11.99
N PHE A 123 23.44 2.97 -11.60
CA PHE A 123 22.58 3.45 -10.52
C PHE A 123 21.09 3.22 -10.75
N ILE A 124 20.66 3.12 -12.01
CA ILE A 124 19.26 2.85 -12.35
C ILE A 124 18.81 1.50 -11.78
N LEU A 125 19.64 0.46 -11.88
CA LEU A 125 19.32 -0.86 -11.30
C LEU A 125 19.21 -0.77 -9.78
N VAL A 126 20.15 -0.09 -9.13
CA VAL A 126 20.11 0.13 -7.66
C VAL A 126 18.79 0.77 -7.26
N VAL A 127 18.39 1.85 -7.93
CA VAL A 127 17.19 2.64 -7.66
C VAL A 127 15.92 1.82 -7.86
N LEU A 128 15.84 1.06 -8.95
CA LEU A 128 14.70 0.19 -9.25
C LEU A 128 14.53 -0.89 -8.16
N TYR A 129 15.59 -1.64 -7.89
CA TYR A 129 15.54 -2.72 -6.88
C TYR A 129 15.36 -2.19 -5.47
N ALA A 130 15.96 -1.05 -5.11
CA ALA A 130 15.74 -0.39 -3.85
C ALA A 130 14.25 0.00 -3.70
N GLY A 131 13.71 0.72 -4.69
CA GLY A 131 12.31 1.15 -4.66
C GLY A 131 11.33 -0.02 -4.57
N VAL A 132 11.57 -1.10 -5.34
CA VAL A 132 10.76 -2.31 -5.29
C VAL A 132 10.84 -2.97 -3.92
N THR A 133 12.06 -3.19 -3.40
CA THR A 133 12.27 -3.91 -2.15
C THR A 133 11.73 -3.14 -0.95
N LEU A 134 12.01 -1.83 -0.88
CA LEU A 134 11.50 -0.95 0.17
C LEU A 134 9.97 -0.83 0.10
N GLY A 135 9.43 -0.61 -1.09
CA GLY A 135 7.98 -0.52 -1.29
C GLY A 135 7.24 -1.80 -0.94
N MET A 136 7.80 -2.97 -1.27
CA MET A 136 7.26 -4.27 -0.86
C MET A 136 7.33 -4.44 0.67
N GLY A 137 8.46 -4.12 1.28
CA GLY A 137 8.65 -4.21 2.72
C GLY A 137 7.63 -3.37 3.48
N LEU A 138 7.56 -2.07 3.19
CA LEU A 138 6.61 -1.14 3.82
C LEU A 138 5.15 -1.50 3.50
N GLY A 139 4.84 -1.85 2.25
CA GLY A 139 3.50 -2.24 1.85
C GLY A 139 2.97 -3.44 2.66
N LEU A 140 3.81 -4.45 2.92
CA LEU A 140 3.46 -5.60 3.77
C LEU A 140 3.24 -5.19 5.22
N VAL A 141 4.10 -4.33 5.77
CA VAL A 141 3.96 -3.79 7.14
C VAL A 141 2.65 -3.02 7.29
N PHE A 142 2.34 -2.16 6.34
CA PHE A 142 1.10 -1.37 6.37
C PHE A 142 -0.14 -2.25 6.20
N ARG A 143 -0.08 -3.27 5.35
CA ARG A 143 -1.16 -4.27 5.20
C ARG A 143 -1.39 -5.08 6.46
N ALA A 144 -0.35 -5.35 7.25
CA ALA A 144 -0.46 -5.95 8.58
C ALA A 144 -1.10 -5.04 9.63
N GLY A 145 -1.39 -3.78 9.27
CA GLY A 145 -1.97 -2.81 10.18
C GLY A 145 -0.95 -2.11 11.08
N GLY A 146 0.37 -2.37 10.91
CA GLY A 146 1.47 -1.70 11.58
C GLY A 146 2.07 -0.55 10.75
N THR A 147 3.12 0.05 11.28
CA THR A 147 4.05 0.96 10.58
C THR A 147 5.46 0.66 11.05
N THR A 148 6.47 1.18 10.36
CA THR A 148 7.86 1.11 10.82
C THR A 148 8.21 2.23 11.78
N GLY A 149 7.23 3.04 12.17
CA GLY A 149 7.41 4.24 12.99
C GLY A 149 7.54 5.49 12.14
N GLY A 150 8.12 6.54 12.71
CA GLY A 150 8.46 7.75 11.97
C GLY A 150 7.30 8.51 11.39
N VAL A 151 7.56 9.12 10.24
CA VAL A 151 6.53 9.83 9.47
C VAL A 151 5.41 8.91 8.99
N ASP A 152 5.62 7.60 8.96
CA ASP A 152 4.59 6.63 8.62
C ASP A 152 3.40 6.70 9.59
N ILE A 153 3.67 7.00 10.88
CA ILE A 153 2.61 7.24 11.87
C ILE A 153 1.78 8.45 11.44
N ILE A 154 2.44 9.52 10.99
CA ILE A 154 1.77 10.73 10.50
C ILE A 154 1.00 10.40 9.23
N ALA A 155 1.63 9.66 8.29
CA ALA A 155 0.99 9.23 7.06
C ALA A 155 -0.27 8.42 7.33
N ARG A 156 -0.22 7.51 8.30
CA ARG A 156 -1.38 6.69 8.68
C ARG A 156 -2.49 7.51 9.34
N ILE A 157 -2.16 8.51 10.14
CA ILE A 157 -3.14 9.44 10.70
C ILE A 157 -3.83 10.22 9.58
N LEU A 158 -3.07 10.78 8.64
CA LEU A 158 -3.60 11.52 7.50
C LEU A 158 -4.45 10.64 6.56
N HIS A 159 -4.00 9.42 6.27
CA HIS A 159 -4.75 8.43 5.52
C HIS A 159 -6.13 8.18 6.14
N ARG A 160 -6.17 7.95 7.48
CA ARG A 160 -7.41 7.73 8.22
C ARG A 160 -8.33 8.96 8.23
N MET A 161 -7.76 10.18 8.27
CA MET A 161 -8.53 11.43 8.35
C MET A 161 -9.01 11.93 6.98
N ARG A 162 -8.23 11.75 5.94
CA ARG A 162 -8.47 12.35 4.62
C ARG A 162 -8.75 11.33 3.51
N GLY A 163 -8.52 10.04 3.75
CA GLY A 163 -8.68 8.99 2.74
C GLY A 163 -7.64 9.02 1.60
N TRP A 164 -6.57 9.81 1.74
CA TRP A 164 -5.50 9.85 0.75
C TRP A 164 -4.71 8.53 0.76
N SER A 165 -4.13 8.13 -0.37
CA SER A 165 -3.31 6.91 -0.39
C SER A 165 -2.07 7.05 0.48
N MET A 166 -1.64 5.96 1.10
CA MET A 166 -0.46 5.96 1.98
C MET A 166 0.80 6.35 1.21
N GLY A 167 0.96 5.81 0.00
CA GLY A 167 2.12 6.12 -0.84
C GLY A 167 2.18 7.59 -1.25
N GLN A 168 1.04 8.22 -1.57
CA GLN A 168 0.98 9.66 -1.89
C GLN A 168 1.40 10.52 -0.70
N ILE A 169 0.92 10.18 0.51
CA ILE A 169 1.27 10.94 1.72
C ILE A 169 2.76 10.79 2.01
N ILE A 170 3.28 9.56 1.97
CA ILE A 170 4.70 9.27 2.19
C ILE A 170 5.55 10.03 1.18
N LEU A 171 5.25 9.93 -0.10
CA LEU A 171 5.97 10.65 -1.15
C LEU A 171 5.99 12.17 -0.89
N SER A 172 4.87 12.75 -0.46
CA SER A 172 4.78 14.19 -0.17
C SER A 172 5.66 14.60 1.03
N LEU A 173 5.69 13.80 2.08
CA LEU A 173 6.52 14.03 3.25
C LEU A 173 8.01 13.83 2.93
N ASP A 174 8.33 12.82 2.13
CA ASP A 174 9.68 12.50 1.73
C ASP A 174 10.30 13.56 0.83
N VAL A 175 9.52 14.19 -0.05
CA VAL A 175 10.00 15.34 -0.86
C VAL A 175 10.53 16.47 0.02
N ILE A 176 9.92 16.73 1.17
CA ILE A 176 10.38 17.76 2.11
C ILE A 176 11.73 17.34 2.71
N ILE A 177 11.85 16.09 3.17
CA ILE A 177 13.07 15.54 3.78
C ILE A 177 14.19 15.50 2.76
N LEU A 178 13.91 15.08 1.54
CA LEU A 178 14.86 15.03 0.44
C LEU A 178 15.32 16.44 0.03
N GLY A 179 14.42 17.43 0.10
CA GLY A 179 14.79 18.84 -0.09
C GLY A 179 15.86 19.30 0.91
N VAL A 180 15.72 18.93 2.18
CA VAL A 180 16.73 19.22 3.21
C VAL A 180 18.02 18.43 2.98
N SER A 181 17.94 17.20 2.49
CA SER A 181 19.12 16.35 2.24
C SER A 181 20.05 16.90 1.15
N LEU A 182 19.55 17.78 0.27
CA LEU A 182 20.37 18.49 -0.73
C LEU A 182 21.52 19.32 -0.11
N LEU A 183 21.44 19.65 1.16
CA LEU A 183 22.50 20.36 1.89
C LEU A 183 23.67 19.45 2.27
N PHE A 184 23.46 18.13 2.31
CA PHE A 184 24.41 17.16 2.84
C PHE A 184 24.88 16.13 1.81
N ILE A 185 24.10 15.92 0.75
CA ILE A 185 24.30 14.83 -0.22
C ILE A 185 24.35 15.40 -1.65
N PRO A 186 25.18 14.80 -2.55
CA PRO A 186 25.24 15.19 -3.94
C PRO A 186 23.87 15.19 -4.62
N LYS A 187 23.58 16.22 -5.38
CA LYS A 187 22.27 16.41 -6.06
C LYS A 187 21.84 15.20 -6.89
N GLU A 188 22.80 14.56 -7.56
CA GLU A 188 22.55 13.35 -8.36
C GLU A 188 21.99 12.20 -7.50
N LYS A 189 22.52 11.99 -6.30
CA LYS A 189 22.05 10.96 -5.38
C LYS A 189 20.63 11.25 -4.88
N VAL A 190 20.31 12.52 -4.65
CA VAL A 190 18.96 12.93 -4.26
C VAL A 190 17.97 12.70 -5.41
N LEU A 191 18.34 12.99 -6.66
CA LEU A 191 17.50 12.71 -7.82
C LEU A 191 17.23 11.21 -7.98
N TYR A 192 18.24 10.38 -7.84
CA TYR A 192 18.08 8.92 -7.83
C TYR A 192 17.17 8.45 -6.68
N THR A 193 17.32 9.03 -5.51
CA THR A 193 16.47 8.73 -4.36
C THR A 193 15.00 9.07 -4.63
N ILE A 194 14.71 10.22 -5.24
CA ILE A 194 13.34 10.61 -5.62
C ILE A 194 12.70 9.55 -6.50
N VAL A 195 13.44 9.00 -7.47
CA VAL A 195 12.93 7.92 -8.34
C VAL A 195 12.67 6.65 -7.52
N SER A 196 13.57 6.27 -6.62
CA SER A 196 13.38 5.10 -5.76
C SER A 196 12.15 5.23 -4.87
N VAL A 197 11.98 6.39 -4.21
CA VAL A 197 10.83 6.70 -3.34
C VAL A 197 9.53 6.72 -4.15
N PHE A 198 9.54 7.26 -5.36
CA PHE A 198 8.38 7.22 -6.25
C PHE A 198 7.97 5.78 -6.59
N ILE A 199 8.92 4.92 -6.92
CA ILE A 199 8.66 3.50 -7.19
C ILE A 199 8.12 2.82 -5.93
N ALA A 200 8.76 3.06 -4.78
CA ALA A 200 8.32 2.50 -3.50
C ALA A 200 6.88 2.92 -3.17
N SER A 201 6.53 4.21 -3.35
CA SER A 201 5.17 4.70 -3.09
C SER A 201 4.11 3.99 -3.94
N ARG A 202 4.40 3.72 -5.22
CA ARG A 202 3.48 3.00 -6.11
C ARG A 202 3.30 1.54 -5.69
N ILE A 203 4.37 0.91 -5.24
CA ILE A 203 4.32 -0.49 -4.75
C ILE A 203 3.59 -0.58 -3.42
N ILE A 204 3.80 0.39 -2.52
CA ILE A 204 3.05 0.50 -1.26
C ILE A 204 1.56 0.54 -1.55
N ASP A 205 1.11 1.46 -2.42
CA ASP A 205 -0.30 1.60 -2.77
C ASP A 205 -0.83 0.30 -3.40
N TYR A 206 -0.09 -0.30 -4.34
CA TYR A 206 -0.47 -1.57 -4.96
C TYR A 206 -0.66 -2.71 -3.96
N ILE A 207 0.20 -2.81 -2.95
CA ILE A 207 0.11 -3.85 -1.92
C ILE A 207 -1.01 -3.54 -0.92
N GLN A 208 -1.21 -2.28 -0.56
CA GLN A 208 -2.25 -1.84 0.36
C GLN A 208 -3.66 -1.97 -0.22
N GLU A 209 -3.86 -1.41 -1.41
CA GLU A 209 -5.13 -1.49 -2.12
C GLU A 209 -5.44 -2.94 -2.51
N GLY A 210 -4.39 -3.76 -2.63
CA GLY A 210 -4.47 -5.20 -2.91
C GLY A 210 -4.99 -5.49 -4.32
N ALA A 211 -5.10 -6.79 -4.61
CA ALA A 211 -5.71 -7.30 -5.83
C ALA A 211 -7.25 -7.08 -5.89
N TYR A 212 -7.81 -6.44 -4.89
CA TYR A 212 -9.25 -6.22 -4.71
C TYR A 212 -9.75 -4.88 -5.28
N ALA A 213 -8.98 -4.24 -6.16
CA ALA A 213 -9.51 -3.12 -6.94
C ALA A 213 -10.75 -3.62 -7.69
N ALA A 214 -11.92 -3.38 -7.11
CA ALA A 214 -13.18 -3.69 -7.76
C ALA A 214 -13.45 -2.63 -8.83
N LYS A 215 -14.16 -3.03 -9.87
CA LYS A 215 -14.66 -2.10 -10.90
C LYS A 215 -16.16 -2.17 -10.94
N ALA A 216 -16.81 -1.02 -10.95
CA ALA A 216 -18.21 -0.91 -11.23
C ALA A 216 -18.43 -0.81 -12.74
N PHE A 217 -19.30 -1.64 -13.24
CA PHE A 217 -19.77 -1.63 -14.62
C PHE A 217 -21.17 -1.05 -14.68
N THR A 218 -21.34 0.00 -15.48
CA THR A 218 -22.64 0.54 -15.86
C THR A 218 -22.83 0.19 -17.33
N ILE A 219 -23.81 -0.66 -17.64
CA ILE A 219 -24.00 -1.24 -18.97
C ILE A 219 -25.38 -0.89 -19.49
N LEU A 220 -25.42 -0.39 -20.72
CA LEU A 220 -26.65 -0.20 -21.50
C LEU A 220 -26.62 -1.20 -22.65
N SER A 221 -27.59 -2.12 -22.68
CA SER A 221 -27.72 -3.18 -23.68
C SER A 221 -29.13 -3.21 -24.26
N SER A 222 -29.27 -3.77 -25.44
CA SER A 222 -30.56 -3.98 -26.11
C SER A 222 -31.45 -4.99 -25.37
N ASP A 223 -30.85 -5.97 -24.66
CA ASP A 223 -31.58 -6.95 -23.82
C ASP A 223 -30.94 -7.02 -22.42
N PRO A 224 -31.28 -6.05 -21.55
CA PRO A 224 -30.65 -5.92 -20.24
C PRO A 224 -31.01 -7.06 -19.28
N GLU A 225 -32.21 -7.60 -19.36
CA GLU A 225 -32.65 -8.65 -18.45
C GLU A 225 -31.96 -9.98 -18.71
N GLN A 226 -31.81 -10.37 -19.99
CA GLN A 226 -31.15 -11.61 -20.34
C GLN A 226 -29.66 -11.51 -20.05
N LEU A 227 -29.05 -10.34 -20.33
CA LEU A 227 -27.65 -10.09 -20.01
C LEU A 227 -27.41 -10.14 -18.49
N ALA A 228 -28.28 -9.52 -17.69
CA ALA A 228 -28.17 -9.56 -16.23
C ALA A 228 -28.21 -10.99 -15.68
N ARG A 229 -29.21 -11.80 -16.14
CA ARG A 229 -29.29 -13.22 -15.76
C ARG A 229 -28.04 -13.99 -16.15
N ARG A 230 -27.46 -13.70 -17.31
CA ARG A 230 -26.24 -14.36 -17.79
C ARG A 230 -25.02 -13.95 -16.95
N ILE A 231 -24.89 -12.68 -16.58
CA ILE A 231 -23.83 -12.17 -15.69
C ILE A 231 -23.90 -12.87 -14.35
N THR A 232 -25.07 -12.88 -13.70
CA THR A 232 -25.26 -13.53 -12.40
C THR A 232 -24.91 -15.01 -12.45
N ARG A 233 -25.33 -15.72 -13.50
CA ARG A 233 -25.07 -17.18 -13.63
C ARG A 233 -23.60 -17.52 -13.88
N VAL A 234 -22.89 -16.71 -14.68
CA VAL A 234 -21.52 -17.03 -15.13
C VAL A 234 -20.46 -16.50 -14.17
N LEU A 235 -20.72 -15.36 -13.53
CA LEU A 235 -19.77 -14.69 -12.65
C LEU A 235 -20.11 -14.85 -11.17
N ASP A 236 -21.30 -15.37 -10.85
CA ASP A 236 -21.79 -15.46 -9.47
C ASP A 236 -21.73 -14.11 -8.74
N ARG A 237 -22.17 -13.04 -9.44
CA ARG A 237 -22.14 -11.65 -8.95
C ARG A 237 -23.54 -11.05 -8.96
N GLY A 238 -23.79 -10.24 -7.93
CA GLY A 238 -24.99 -9.42 -7.84
C GLY A 238 -25.08 -8.43 -9.00
N VAL A 239 -26.24 -8.34 -9.60
CA VAL A 239 -26.54 -7.41 -10.69
C VAL A 239 -27.78 -6.60 -10.32
N THR A 240 -27.70 -5.29 -10.44
CA THR A 240 -28.83 -4.39 -10.20
C THR A 240 -29.30 -3.80 -11.51
N LEU A 241 -30.61 -3.92 -11.76
CA LEU A 241 -31.27 -3.27 -12.89
C LEU A 241 -31.89 -1.95 -12.42
N MET A 242 -31.50 -0.85 -13.06
CA MET A 242 -31.97 0.49 -12.73
C MET A 242 -32.76 1.05 -13.92
N PRO A 243 -34.02 1.48 -13.73
CA PRO A 243 -34.76 2.15 -14.78
C PRO A 243 -34.14 3.54 -15.07
N ALA A 244 -34.02 3.87 -16.33
CA ALA A 244 -33.49 5.13 -16.81
C ALA A 244 -34.25 5.63 -18.05
N VAL A 245 -34.17 6.92 -18.36
CA VAL A 245 -34.73 7.51 -19.55
C VAL A 245 -33.60 8.15 -20.36
N GLY A 246 -33.55 7.84 -21.65
CA GLY A 246 -32.61 8.48 -22.55
C GLY A 246 -32.98 9.95 -22.76
N ALA A 247 -32.19 10.90 -22.31
CA ALA A 247 -32.52 12.32 -22.37
C ALA A 247 -32.71 12.84 -23.80
N PHE A 248 -31.99 12.26 -24.76
CA PHE A 248 -32.11 12.66 -26.18
C PHE A 248 -33.27 11.94 -26.90
N SER A 249 -33.43 10.62 -26.66
CA SER A 249 -34.43 9.82 -27.38
C SER A 249 -35.80 9.80 -26.69
N GLY A 250 -35.90 10.16 -25.41
CA GLY A 250 -37.10 9.99 -24.59
C GLY A 250 -37.46 8.53 -24.28
N GLU A 251 -36.65 7.56 -24.73
CA GLU A 251 -36.92 6.13 -24.57
C GLU A 251 -36.61 5.65 -23.15
N ASN A 252 -37.45 4.75 -22.64
CA ASN A 252 -37.19 4.02 -21.43
C ASN A 252 -36.06 3.01 -21.67
N LYS A 253 -35.06 3.02 -20.82
CA LYS A 253 -33.90 2.12 -20.86
C LYS A 253 -33.69 1.50 -19.49
N THR A 254 -33.04 0.36 -19.47
CA THR A 254 -32.61 -0.28 -18.23
C THR A 254 -31.09 -0.31 -18.18
N VAL A 255 -30.55 0.27 -17.13
CA VAL A 255 -29.12 0.26 -16.84
C VAL A 255 -28.80 -0.95 -15.98
N ILE A 256 -27.83 -1.72 -16.40
CA ILE A 256 -27.26 -2.82 -15.62
C ILE A 256 -26.10 -2.27 -14.82
N TYR A 257 -26.16 -2.41 -13.50
CA TYR A 257 -25.05 -2.07 -12.61
C TYR A 257 -24.51 -3.35 -11.98
N CYS A 258 -23.20 -3.57 -12.11
CA CYS A 258 -22.54 -4.75 -11.57
C CYS A 258 -21.13 -4.37 -11.10
N VAL A 259 -20.77 -4.81 -9.90
CA VAL A 259 -19.42 -4.65 -9.36
C VAL A 259 -18.69 -5.98 -9.43
N VAL A 260 -17.48 -5.98 -9.99
CA VAL A 260 -16.67 -7.19 -10.18
C VAL A 260 -15.24 -6.97 -9.72
N GLY A 261 -14.58 -8.04 -9.28
CA GLY A 261 -13.19 -8.03 -8.94
C GLY A 261 -12.27 -7.89 -10.17
N ARG A 262 -11.03 -7.46 -9.96
CA ARG A 262 -10.04 -7.22 -11.02
C ARG A 262 -9.89 -8.38 -12.01
N PHE A 263 -9.90 -9.61 -11.53
CA PHE A 263 -9.74 -10.80 -12.35
C PHE A 263 -10.98 -11.16 -13.20
N GLU A 264 -12.13 -10.60 -12.87
CA GLU A 264 -13.39 -10.83 -13.55
C GLU A 264 -13.69 -9.81 -14.64
N ILE A 265 -12.96 -8.68 -14.68
CA ILE A 265 -13.14 -7.59 -15.65
C ILE A 265 -13.12 -8.10 -17.10
N GLY A 266 -12.11 -8.90 -17.44
CA GLY A 266 -11.96 -9.46 -18.79
C GLY A 266 -13.12 -10.37 -19.16
N LYS A 267 -13.55 -11.19 -18.21
CA LYS A 267 -14.63 -12.14 -18.37
C LYS A 267 -15.98 -11.43 -18.59
N LEU A 268 -16.25 -10.38 -17.78
CA LEU A 268 -17.45 -9.56 -17.92
C LEU A 268 -17.47 -8.81 -19.25
N LYS A 269 -16.37 -8.18 -19.64
CA LYS A 269 -16.26 -7.52 -20.96
C LYS A 269 -16.55 -8.46 -22.11
N SER A 270 -15.97 -9.65 -22.08
CA SER A 270 -16.20 -10.67 -23.12
C SER A 270 -17.64 -11.14 -23.14
N LEU A 271 -18.24 -11.36 -21.98
CA LEU A 271 -19.62 -11.81 -21.84
C LEU A 271 -20.61 -10.77 -22.39
N VAL A 272 -20.40 -9.48 -22.07
CA VAL A 272 -21.23 -8.39 -22.59
C VAL A 272 -21.10 -8.29 -24.11
N ARG A 273 -19.88 -8.30 -24.66
CA ARG A 273 -19.63 -8.20 -26.12
C ARG A 273 -20.18 -9.39 -26.90
N GLN A 274 -20.18 -10.60 -26.31
CA GLN A 274 -20.77 -11.78 -26.94
C GLN A 274 -22.29 -11.70 -26.98
N HIS A 275 -22.90 -11.05 -25.98
CA HIS A 275 -24.35 -10.89 -25.92
C HIS A 275 -24.83 -9.72 -26.79
N ASP A 276 -24.18 -8.58 -26.67
CA ASP A 276 -24.51 -7.35 -27.40
C ASP A 276 -23.24 -6.60 -27.81
N ARG A 277 -22.90 -6.64 -29.09
CA ARG A 277 -21.73 -5.94 -29.63
C ARG A 277 -21.86 -4.42 -29.60
N ARG A 278 -23.10 -3.90 -29.51
CA ARG A 278 -23.41 -2.47 -29.47
C ARG A 278 -23.61 -1.96 -28.04
N ALA A 279 -23.48 -2.82 -27.03
CA ALA A 279 -23.63 -2.41 -25.64
C ALA A 279 -22.67 -1.28 -25.29
N PHE A 280 -23.20 -0.25 -24.63
CA PHE A 280 -22.39 0.83 -24.08
C PHE A 280 -21.99 0.47 -22.65
N ILE A 281 -20.69 0.52 -22.38
CA ILE A 281 -20.12 0.10 -21.10
C ILE A 281 -19.30 1.25 -20.52
N VAL A 282 -19.65 1.71 -19.33
CA VAL A 282 -18.85 2.59 -18.51
C VAL A 282 -18.21 1.76 -17.40
N ILE A 283 -16.91 1.95 -17.16
CA ILE A 283 -16.16 1.24 -16.12
C ILE A 283 -15.56 2.29 -15.21
N SER A 284 -15.95 2.24 -13.93
CA SER A 284 -15.47 3.15 -12.91
C SER A 284 -14.65 2.40 -11.86
N ASP A 285 -13.64 3.07 -11.31
CA ASP A 285 -12.92 2.56 -10.15
C ASP A 285 -13.80 2.60 -8.91
N VAL A 286 -13.74 1.52 -8.12
CA VAL A 286 -14.40 1.46 -6.83
C VAL A 286 -13.31 1.28 -5.79
N HIS A 287 -13.20 2.24 -4.89
CA HIS A 287 -12.15 2.24 -3.87
C HIS A 287 -12.36 1.16 -2.80
N ASP A 288 -13.61 0.91 -2.42
CA ASP A 288 -13.93 -0.11 -1.44
C ASP A 288 -15.30 -0.71 -1.70
N VAL A 289 -15.41 -2.02 -1.51
CA VAL A 289 -16.67 -2.76 -1.65
C VAL A 289 -16.79 -3.71 -0.46
N LEU A 290 -17.85 -3.50 0.32
CA LEU A 290 -18.19 -4.32 1.46
C LEU A 290 -19.49 -5.06 1.19
N GLY A 291 -19.57 -6.33 1.57
CA GLY A 291 -20.77 -7.13 1.47
C GLY A 291 -20.56 -8.48 0.81
N GLU A 292 -21.68 -9.18 0.59
CA GLU A 292 -21.71 -10.55 0.07
C GLU A 292 -21.02 -10.67 -1.30
N GLY A 293 -20.09 -11.60 -1.42
CA GLY A 293 -19.28 -11.76 -2.64
C GLY A 293 -18.01 -10.91 -2.70
N PHE A 294 -17.82 -10.00 -1.73
CA PHE A 294 -16.62 -9.18 -1.55
C PHE A 294 -16.08 -9.34 -0.12
N ARG A 295 -15.42 -8.34 0.41
CA ARG A 295 -14.88 -8.39 1.77
C ARG A 295 -16.00 -8.38 2.80
N ASN A 296 -16.05 -9.38 3.67
CA ASN A 296 -16.80 -9.31 4.93
C ASN A 296 -15.86 -8.66 5.96
N GLU A 297 -16.33 -7.64 6.67
CA GLU A 297 -15.61 -7.02 7.81
C GLU A 297 -15.22 -8.02 8.88
#